data_d18147a76ae4dc9eb99712f5112f5480
#
_entry.id   d18147a76ae4dc9eb99712f5112f5480
#
_cell.length_a   1.000
_cell.length_b   1.000
_cell.length_c   1.000
_cell.angle_alpha   90.00
_cell.angle_beta   90.00
_cell.angle_gamma   90.00
#
_symmetry.space_group_name_H-M   'P 1'
#
loop_
_entity.id
_entity.type
_entity.pdbx_description
1 polymer ?
#
loop_
_entity_poly.entity_id
_entity_poly.type
_entity_poly.pdbx_seq_one_letter_code
_entity_poly.pdbx_strand_id
1 'polypeptide(L)'
;MLALEVILSESSSGATLVFDEVDAGVGGRAAVEIGRRLARLARGNQVIVVTHLPQVAAYADTHLHVSKDIGDVAVTSGVAALQPEERIEELARMMAGMDDSDTGRAHAAELFERAQGEVEQWRG
;
A
#
# COMPACT_ATOMS: atom_id res chain seq x y z
N MET A 1 -18.52 2.02 1.54
CA MET A 1 -17.71 0.82 1.31
C MET A 1 -16.35 0.99 1.95
N LEU A 2 -15.97 0.07 2.79
CA LEU A 2 -14.69 0.13 3.47
C LEU A 2 -13.68 -0.71 2.70
N ALA A 3 -12.65 -0.07 2.19
CA ALA A 3 -11.55 -0.76 1.56
C ALA A 3 -10.38 -0.79 2.53
N LEU A 4 -9.88 -2.00 2.80
CA LEU A 4 -8.72 -2.21 3.65
C LEU A 4 -7.56 -2.63 2.78
N GLU A 5 -6.44 -1.93 2.89
CA GLU A 5 -5.24 -2.25 2.15
C GLU A 5 -4.20 -2.81 3.09
N VAL A 6 -3.66 -3.95 2.71
CA VAL A 6 -2.68 -4.65 3.52
C VAL A 6 -1.37 -4.71 2.74
N ILE A 7 -0.31 -4.23 3.35
CA ILE A 7 1.02 -4.26 2.78
C ILE A 7 1.78 -5.41 3.44
N LEU A 8 2.32 -6.28 2.62
CA LEU A 8 3.00 -7.47 3.10
C LEU A 8 4.40 -7.52 2.52
N SER A 9 5.37 -7.70 3.38
CA SER A 9 6.75 -7.92 2.96
C SER A 9 7.24 -9.24 3.55
N GLU A 10 7.99 -9.97 2.76
CA GLU A 10 8.53 -11.25 3.19
C GLU A 10 9.97 -11.13 3.61
N SER A 11 10.30 -11.76 4.71
CA SER A 11 11.67 -11.86 5.19
C SER A 11 11.96 -13.29 5.58
N SER A 12 13.17 -13.74 5.28
CA SER A 12 13.59 -15.10 5.58
C SER A 12 14.07 -15.27 7.03
N SER A 13 14.26 -14.16 7.76
CA SER A 13 14.77 -14.24 9.13
C SER A 13 14.27 -13.04 9.91
N GLY A 14 13.76 -13.29 11.10
CA GLY A 14 13.31 -12.23 11.97
C GLY A 14 11.86 -12.38 12.37
N ALA A 15 11.32 -11.32 12.94
CA ALA A 15 9.96 -11.31 13.47
C ALA A 15 8.95 -10.91 12.42
N THR A 16 7.70 -11.24 12.68
CA THR A 16 6.56 -10.70 11.91
C THR A 16 5.99 -9.53 12.70
N LEU A 17 5.98 -8.38 12.09
CA LEU A 17 5.51 -7.14 12.70
C LEU A 17 4.23 -6.69 12.02
N VAL A 18 3.22 -6.38 12.81
CA VAL A 18 1.93 -5.93 12.30
C VAL A 18 1.67 -4.51 12.76
N PHE A 19 1.42 -3.62 11.82
CA PHE A 19 1.11 -2.23 12.09
C PHE A 19 -0.28 -1.91 11.55
N ASP A 20 -1.17 -1.49 12.43
CA ASP A 20 -2.53 -1.13 12.06
C ASP A 20 -2.74 0.36 12.29
N GLU A 21 -3.18 1.05 11.23
CA GLU A 21 -3.48 2.48 11.26
C GLU A 21 -2.31 3.35 11.74
N VAL A 22 -1.08 3.01 11.35
CA VAL A 22 0.12 3.78 11.72
C VAL A 22 0.10 5.19 11.14
N ASP A 23 -0.75 5.41 10.17
CA ASP A 23 -0.83 6.63 9.39
C ASP A 23 -1.96 7.56 9.86
N ALA A 24 -2.64 7.24 10.95
CA ALA A 24 -3.74 8.05 11.47
C ALA A 24 -3.24 9.45 11.82
N GLY A 25 -3.87 10.46 11.22
CA GLY A 25 -3.52 11.85 11.47
C GLY A 25 -2.24 12.33 10.80
N VAL A 26 -1.65 11.51 9.93
CA VAL A 26 -0.40 11.84 9.23
C VAL A 26 -0.71 12.12 7.77
N GLY A 27 -0.04 13.09 7.19
CA GLY A 27 -0.20 13.40 5.78
C GLY A 27 1.11 13.76 5.11
N GLY A 28 1.11 13.80 3.80
CA GLY A 28 2.20 14.34 2.98
C GLY A 28 3.55 13.68 3.22
N ARG A 29 4.53 14.50 3.55
CA ARG A 29 5.92 14.05 3.71
C ARG A 29 6.11 13.05 4.83
N ALA A 30 5.36 13.19 5.90
CA ALA A 30 5.44 12.27 7.02
C ALA A 30 4.99 10.87 6.62
N ALA A 31 3.97 10.78 5.77
CA ALA A 31 3.50 9.49 5.26
C ALA A 31 4.57 8.81 4.39
N VAL A 32 5.25 9.58 3.55
CA VAL A 32 6.35 9.05 2.73
C VAL A 32 7.46 8.50 3.63
N GLU A 33 7.83 9.25 4.66
CA GLU A 33 8.88 8.83 5.58
C GLU A 33 8.50 7.56 6.34
N ILE A 34 7.24 7.42 6.72
CA ILE A 34 6.74 6.20 7.34
C ILE A 34 6.88 5.03 6.37
N GLY A 35 6.50 5.22 5.12
CA GLY A 35 6.63 4.19 4.09
C GLY A 35 8.08 3.74 3.92
N ARG A 36 9.01 4.67 3.88
CA ARG A 36 10.43 4.38 3.78
C ARG A 36 10.93 3.55 4.94
N ARG A 37 10.58 3.95 6.15
CA ARG A 37 11.02 3.26 7.37
C ARG A 37 10.46 1.84 7.44
N LEU A 38 9.21 1.68 7.08
CA LEU A 38 8.58 0.36 7.06
C LEU A 38 9.24 -0.54 6.02
N ALA A 39 9.54 0.00 4.84
CA ALA A 39 10.20 -0.76 3.79
C ALA A 39 11.61 -1.21 4.21
N ARG A 40 12.35 -0.35 4.91
CA ARG A 40 13.68 -0.71 5.44
C ARG A 40 13.57 -1.76 6.51
N LEU A 41 12.59 -1.64 7.39
CA LEU A 41 12.35 -2.61 8.46
C LEU A 41 12.00 -3.98 7.86
N ALA A 42 11.32 -4.00 6.73
CA ALA A 42 10.93 -5.21 6.03
C ALA A 42 12.11 -5.98 5.42
N ARG A 43 13.29 -5.40 5.40
CA ARG A 43 14.47 -6.10 4.89
C ARG A 43 14.94 -7.21 5.81
N GLY A 44 14.71 -7.06 7.11
CA GLY A 44 15.09 -8.07 8.09
C GLY A 44 13.91 -8.74 8.79
N ASN A 45 12.70 -8.33 8.44
CA ASN A 45 11.49 -8.80 9.12
C ASN A 45 10.35 -8.91 8.11
N GLN A 46 9.35 -9.69 8.47
CA GLN A 46 8.10 -9.66 7.75
C GLN A 46 7.26 -8.51 8.33
N VAL A 47 6.89 -7.55 7.51
CA VAL A 47 6.12 -6.39 7.95
C VAL A 47 4.76 -6.41 7.26
N ILE A 48 3.71 -6.41 8.05
CA ILE A 48 2.34 -6.34 7.57
C ILE A 48 1.77 -5.01 8.03
N VAL A 49 1.32 -4.20 7.09
CA VAL A 49 0.80 -2.87 7.39
C VAL A 49 -0.60 -2.73 6.83
N VAL A 50 -1.50 -2.23 7.66
CA VAL A 50 -2.86 -1.88 7.22
C VAL A 50 -2.90 -0.35 7.12
N THR A 51 -3.14 0.16 5.94
CA THR A 51 -3.11 1.60 5.68
C THR A 51 -4.09 1.99 4.59
N HIS A 52 -4.50 3.24 4.61
CA HIS A 52 -5.28 3.84 3.53
C HIS A 52 -4.49 4.96 2.82
N LEU A 53 -3.21 5.12 3.17
CA LEU A 53 -2.36 6.16 2.55
C LEU A 53 -1.56 5.60 1.38
N PRO A 54 -1.71 6.21 0.19
CA PRO A 54 -0.96 5.76 -0.98
C PRO A 54 0.55 5.90 -0.81
N GLN A 55 1.00 6.90 -0.05
CA GLN A 55 2.43 7.11 0.20
C GLN A 55 3.07 5.94 0.93
N VAL A 56 2.32 5.26 1.78
CA VAL A 56 2.81 4.08 2.48
C VAL A 56 2.68 2.85 1.59
N ALA A 57 1.53 2.68 0.95
CA ALA A 57 1.26 1.52 0.10
C ALA A 57 2.23 1.40 -1.08
N ALA A 58 2.70 2.53 -1.60
CA ALA A 58 3.62 2.54 -2.75
C ALA A 58 4.95 1.83 -2.45
N TYR A 59 5.37 1.80 -1.19
CA TYR A 59 6.62 1.17 -0.78
C TYR A 59 6.53 -0.33 -0.55
N ALA A 60 5.34 -0.90 -0.61
CA ALA A 60 5.14 -2.31 -0.33
C ALA A 60 5.75 -3.21 -1.41
N ASP A 61 6.28 -4.35 -0.99
CA ASP A 61 6.70 -5.40 -1.93
C ASP A 61 5.48 -6.08 -2.52
N THR A 62 4.47 -6.30 -1.69
CA THR A 62 3.21 -6.90 -2.12
C THR A 62 2.07 -6.02 -1.61
N HIS A 63 1.15 -5.68 -2.48
CA HIS A 63 -0.02 -4.90 -2.13
C HIS A 63 -1.25 -5.79 -2.21
N LEU A 64 -1.88 -6.01 -1.07
CA LEU A 64 -3.12 -6.78 -1.00
C LEU A 64 -4.29 -5.80 -0.85
N HIS A 65 -5.25 -5.95 -1.71
CA HIS A 65 -6.49 -5.16 -1.63
C HIS A 65 -7.58 -6.02 -1.00
N VAL A 66 -8.13 -5.52 0.10
CA VAL A 66 -9.22 -6.18 0.79
C VAL A 66 -10.50 -5.40 0.51
N SER A 67 -11.46 -6.05 -0.10
CA SER A 67 -12.74 -5.45 -0.41
C SER A 67 -13.85 -6.21 0.30
N LYS A 68 -14.88 -5.47 0.67
CA LYS A 68 -16.07 -6.05 1.26
C LYS A 68 -17.25 -5.66 0.38
N ASP A 69 -17.87 -6.66 -0.23
CA ASP A 69 -19.02 -6.47 -1.08
C ASP A 69 -20.29 -6.83 -0.31
N ILE A 70 -21.18 -5.86 -0.17
CA ILE A 70 -22.44 -6.06 0.52
C ILE A 70 -23.51 -6.26 -0.55
N GLY A 71 -23.77 -7.53 -0.87
CA GLY A 71 -24.86 -7.87 -1.77
C GLY A 71 -26.17 -8.01 -1.00
N ASP A 72 -27.27 -8.12 -1.75
CA ASP A 72 -28.61 -8.24 -1.17
C ASP A 72 -28.79 -9.51 -0.34
N VAL A 73 -27.96 -10.52 -0.58
CA VAL A 73 -28.14 -11.84 0.02
C VAL A 73 -26.98 -12.24 0.94
N ALA A 74 -25.78 -11.71 0.68
CA ALA A 74 -24.58 -12.11 1.45
C ALA A 74 -23.53 -11.02 1.44
N VAL A 75 -22.75 -10.96 2.53
CA VAL A 75 -21.56 -10.14 2.59
C VAL A 75 -20.39 -11.00 2.16
N THR A 76 -19.76 -10.63 1.04
CA THR A 76 -18.56 -11.31 0.57
C THR A 76 -17.36 -10.40 0.76
N SER A 77 -16.31 -10.92 1.36
CA SER A 77 -15.04 -10.22 1.44
C SER A 77 -14.04 -10.95 0.57
N GLY A 78 -13.23 -10.18 -0.15
CA GLY A 78 -12.22 -10.73 -1.02
C GLY A 78 -10.87 -10.10 -0.75
N VAL A 79 -9.82 -10.90 -0.93
CA VAL A 79 -8.45 -10.43 -0.83
C VAL A 79 -7.78 -10.75 -2.16
N ALA A 80 -7.17 -9.73 -2.76
CA ALA A 80 -6.49 -9.90 -4.05
C ALA A 80 -5.12 -9.24 -3.99
N ALA A 81 -4.11 -9.98 -4.47
CA ALA A 81 -2.78 -9.42 -4.66
C ALA A 81 -2.79 -8.65 -5.98
N LEU A 82 -2.41 -7.38 -5.94
CA LEU A 82 -2.49 -6.51 -7.09
C LEU A 82 -1.23 -6.60 -7.95
N GLN A 83 -1.42 -6.65 -9.27
CA GLN A 83 -0.33 -6.53 -10.22
C GLN A 83 0.12 -5.07 -10.32
N PRO A 84 1.32 -4.77 -10.86
CA PRO A 84 1.81 -3.39 -10.89
C PRO A 84 0.85 -2.38 -11.48
N GLU A 85 0.19 -2.72 -12.56
CA GLU A 85 -0.79 -1.82 -13.19
C GLU A 85 -2.00 -1.60 -12.30
N GLU A 86 -2.46 -2.66 -11.66
CA GLU A 86 -3.57 -2.59 -10.72
C GLU A 86 -3.18 -1.78 -9.48
N ARG A 87 -1.92 -1.87 -9.06
CA ARG A 87 -1.41 -1.09 -7.93
C ARG A 87 -1.46 0.39 -8.24
N ILE A 88 -1.06 0.78 -9.45
CA ILE A 88 -1.11 2.18 -9.88
C ILE A 88 -2.56 2.69 -9.87
N GLU A 89 -3.49 1.91 -10.37
CA GLU A 89 -4.90 2.28 -10.35
C GLU A 89 -5.42 2.43 -8.92
N GLU A 90 -5.05 1.52 -8.04
CA GLU A 90 -5.46 1.58 -6.64
C GLU A 90 -4.87 2.79 -5.93
N LEU A 91 -3.60 3.08 -6.18
CA LEU A 91 -2.95 4.26 -5.61
C LEU A 91 -3.63 5.54 -6.10
N ALA A 92 -4.01 5.59 -7.37
CA ALA A 92 -4.74 6.73 -7.92
C ALA A 92 -6.08 6.91 -7.21
N ARG A 93 -6.78 5.83 -6.97
CA ARG A 93 -8.05 5.83 -6.25
C ARG A 93 -7.88 6.33 -4.81
N MET A 94 -6.83 5.88 -4.16
CA MET A 94 -6.50 6.30 -2.79
C MET A 94 -6.16 7.79 -2.71
N MET A 95 -5.46 8.30 -3.71
CA MET A 95 -5.05 9.71 -3.76
C MET A 95 -6.20 10.66 -4.04
N ALA A 96 -7.05 10.27 -4.97
CA ALA A 96 -8.12 11.13 -5.47
C ALA A 96 -9.44 10.93 -4.76
N GLY A 97 -9.50 9.95 -3.88
CA GLY A 97 -10.76 9.54 -3.29
C GLY A 97 -11.60 8.81 -4.34
N MET A 98 -12.43 9.52 -5.04
CA MET A 98 -13.33 8.93 -6.03
C MET A 98 -13.09 9.46 -7.44
N ASP A 99 -12.09 10.28 -7.60
CA ASP A 99 -11.86 10.99 -8.86
C ASP A 99 -10.94 10.19 -9.76
N ASP A 100 -11.49 9.76 -10.88
CA ASP A 100 -10.81 8.89 -11.84
C ASP A 100 -10.20 9.75 -12.95
N SER A 101 -9.29 10.66 -12.58
CA SER A 101 -8.67 11.56 -13.53
C SER A 101 -7.35 11.03 -14.08
N ASP A 102 -7.04 11.36 -15.33
CA ASP A 102 -5.77 11.01 -15.94
C ASP A 102 -4.59 11.59 -15.17
N THR A 103 -4.78 12.78 -14.59
CA THR A 103 -3.76 13.43 -13.77
C THR A 103 -3.46 12.63 -12.50
N GLY A 104 -4.49 12.13 -11.87
CA GLY A 104 -4.34 11.28 -10.67
C GLY A 104 -3.59 10.00 -10.98
N ARG A 105 -3.87 9.42 -12.13
CA ARG A 105 -3.21 8.20 -12.57
C ARG A 105 -1.72 8.42 -12.83
N ALA A 106 -1.38 9.52 -13.51
CA ALA A 106 0.01 9.88 -13.78
C ALA A 106 0.77 10.11 -12.47
N HIS A 107 0.13 10.77 -11.51
CA HIS A 107 0.71 11.04 -10.20
C HIS A 107 0.95 9.74 -9.42
N ALA A 108 -0.01 8.83 -9.48
CA ALA A 108 0.10 7.53 -8.82
C ALA A 108 1.23 6.70 -9.42
N ALA A 109 1.36 6.72 -10.74
CA ALA A 109 2.45 6.02 -11.43
C ALA A 109 3.81 6.56 -11.01
N GLU A 110 3.94 7.87 -10.92
CA GLU A 110 5.18 8.51 -10.48
C GLU A 110 5.53 8.13 -9.04
N LEU A 111 4.54 8.17 -8.17
CA LEU A 111 4.72 7.77 -6.78
C LEU A 111 5.17 6.32 -6.66
N PHE A 112 4.52 5.44 -7.39
CA PHE A 112 4.83 4.02 -7.38
C PHE A 112 6.25 3.74 -7.88
N GLU A 113 6.62 4.32 -9.01
CA GLU A 113 7.93 4.13 -9.61
C GLU A 113 9.04 4.66 -8.70
N ARG A 114 8.83 5.81 -8.10
CA ARG A 114 9.80 6.42 -7.17
C ARG A 114 9.98 5.53 -5.95
N ALA A 115 8.89 5.09 -5.35
CA ALA A 115 8.95 4.25 -4.15
C ALA A 115 9.62 2.92 -4.43
N GLN A 116 9.24 2.26 -5.52
CA GLN A 116 9.82 0.97 -5.89
C GLN A 116 11.28 1.11 -6.27
N GLY A 117 11.66 2.22 -6.88
CA GLY A 117 13.07 2.52 -7.19
C GLY A 117 13.91 2.61 -5.93
N GLU A 118 13.41 3.27 -4.90
CA GLU A 118 14.10 3.36 -3.61
C GLU A 118 14.23 1.99 -2.96
N VAL A 119 13.16 1.19 -2.99
CA VAL A 119 13.17 -0.16 -2.41
C VAL A 119 14.20 -1.04 -3.12
N GLU A 120 14.29 -0.93 -4.44
CA GLU A 120 15.28 -1.68 -5.22
C GLU A 120 16.71 -1.35 -4.82
N GLN A 121 16.99 -0.07 -4.56
CA GLN A 121 18.30 0.36 -4.11
C GLN A 121 18.70 -0.29 -2.79
N TRP A 122 17.75 -0.50 -1.91
CA TRP A 122 18.01 -1.10 -0.61
C TRP A 122 18.17 -2.61 -0.67
N ARG A 123 17.71 -3.24 -1.74
CA ARG A 123 17.86 -4.68 -1.94
C ARG A 123 19.23 -5.07 -2.45
N GLY A 124 19.88 -4.15 -3.08
CA GLY A 124 21.24 -4.35 -3.58
C GLY A 124 22.24 -4.41 -2.47
#